data_311732f3a71e550dd89696bea2efcec3
#
_entry.id   311732f3a71e550dd89696bea2efcec3
#
_cell.length_a   1.000
_cell.length_b   1.000
_cell.length_c   1.000
_cell.angle_alpha   90.00
_cell.angle_beta   90.00
_cell.angle_gamma   90.00
#
_symmetry.space_group_name_H-M   'P 1'
#
loop_
_entity.id
_entity.type
_entity.pdbx_description
1 polymer ?
#
loop_
_entity_poly.entity_id
_entity_poly.type
_entity_poly.pdbx_seq_one_letter_code
_entity_poly.pdbx_strand_id
1 'polypeptide(L)'
;MVSSTANTSEQQILEWVELNPKLDLPIAGTIIRAKDVEILRHWIVPGLFEGLTFPDVEITLQETQKFPPDQSFVLATDRHAGEAQIGEDGSLKNYSAGQPFSHEQIKAAEPTVAGIMVGWNQNHRWQHFGLDARDIDLIYLGSKQNDAPINTKLGLLGQGSIDRLITFDYRRVYLNNLSMLAGREYRVEIEDAETLFFKEFYEFTSPHNVAGTRFLVERKLDQHADDQVNIYSPTERRVRRYSARERADPVMGSNFTLDDVEAFSGR
;
A
#
# COMPACT_ATOMS: atom_id res chain seq x y z
N MET A 1 5.57 25.04 -16.87
CA MET A 1 4.18 24.74 -16.46
C MET A 1 4.19 23.31 -16.01
N VAL A 2 4.07 23.08 -14.73
CA VAL A 2 3.98 21.73 -14.16
C VAL A 2 2.67 21.15 -14.65
N SER A 3 2.73 20.06 -15.44
CA SER A 3 1.56 19.26 -15.76
C SER A 3 0.92 18.84 -14.42
N SER A 4 -0.28 19.33 -14.15
CA SER A 4 -1.08 18.87 -13.04
C SER A 4 -1.22 17.36 -13.16
N THR A 5 -0.73 16.64 -12.18
CA THR A 5 -1.24 15.29 -11.90
C THR A 5 -2.75 15.45 -11.79
N ALA A 6 -3.48 14.82 -12.73
CA ALA A 6 -4.93 14.90 -12.75
C ALA A 6 -5.45 14.41 -11.41
N ASN A 7 -5.90 15.33 -10.59
CA ASN A 7 -6.53 15.01 -9.32
C ASN A 7 -7.90 14.44 -9.71
N THR A 8 -8.00 13.12 -9.79
CA THR A 8 -9.24 12.42 -10.13
C THR A 8 -10.29 12.85 -9.11
N SER A 9 -11.28 13.62 -9.53
CA SER A 9 -12.31 14.12 -8.62
C SER A 9 -13.16 12.97 -8.10
N GLU A 10 -13.70 13.12 -6.89
CA GLU A 10 -14.64 12.16 -6.31
C GLU A 10 -15.78 11.84 -7.29
N GLN A 11 -16.27 12.84 -7.99
CA GLN A 11 -17.32 12.68 -9.00
C GLN A 11 -16.90 11.79 -10.17
N GLN A 12 -15.66 11.90 -10.65
CA GLN A 12 -15.13 11.01 -11.71
C GLN A 12 -15.01 9.56 -11.25
N ILE A 13 -14.66 9.34 -9.98
CA ILE A 13 -14.61 8.00 -9.39
C ILE A 13 -16.01 7.42 -9.29
N LEU A 14 -16.99 8.18 -8.81
CA LEU A 14 -18.39 7.75 -8.69
C LEU A 14 -18.98 7.42 -10.07
N GLU A 15 -18.78 8.30 -11.06
CA GLU A 15 -19.19 8.04 -12.45
C GLU A 15 -18.55 6.77 -13.01
N TRP A 16 -17.26 6.54 -12.74
CA TRP A 16 -16.56 5.33 -13.16
C TRP A 16 -17.16 4.08 -12.49
N VAL A 17 -17.46 4.11 -11.20
CA VAL A 17 -18.11 3.01 -10.46
C VAL A 17 -19.50 2.72 -11.00
N GLU A 18 -20.30 3.75 -11.29
CA GLU A 18 -21.66 3.60 -11.84
C GLU A 18 -21.67 3.00 -13.25
N LEU A 19 -20.67 3.34 -14.08
CA LEU A 19 -20.55 2.84 -15.46
C LEU A 19 -20.08 1.39 -15.55
N ASN A 20 -19.55 0.80 -14.45
CA ASN A 20 -18.86 -0.49 -14.47
C ASN A 20 -19.53 -1.69 -13.78
N PRO A 21 -20.86 -1.80 -13.67
CA PRO A 21 -21.44 -2.86 -12.86
C PRO A 21 -21.35 -4.27 -13.48
N LYS A 22 -21.03 -4.44 -14.77
CA LYS A 22 -21.14 -5.75 -15.47
C LYS A 22 -20.33 -5.86 -16.75
N LEU A 23 -19.09 -5.45 -16.77
CA LEU A 23 -18.25 -5.64 -17.97
C LEU A 23 -17.62 -7.03 -17.97
N ASP A 24 -17.64 -7.70 -19.12
CA ASP A 24 -16.91 -8.95 -19.31
C ASP A 24 -15.41 -8.69 -19.20
N LEU A 25 -14.75 -9.44 -18.33
CA LEU A 25 -13.29 -9.35 -18.14
C LEU A 25 -12.56 -9.71 -19.43
N PRO A 26 -11.55 -8.92 -19.83
CA PRO A 26 -10.66 -9.34 -20.89
C PRO A 26 -10.02 -10.70 -20.58
N ILE A 27 -9.88 -11.55 -21.59
CA ILE A 27 -9.40 -12.93 -21.43
C ILE A 27 -7.88 -12.92 -21.11
N ALA A 28 -7.46 -13.73 -20.15
CA ALA A 28 -6.03 -13.97 -19.88
C ALA A 28 -5.30 -14.47 -21.15
N GLY A 29 -4.09 -13.98 -21.37
CA GLY A 29 -3.32 -14.17 -22.59
C GLY A 29 -3.51 -13.08 -23.64
N THR A 30 -4.51 -12.19 -23.48
CA THR A 30 -4.67 -11.04 -24.38
C THR A 30 -3.52 -10.04 -24.19
N ILE A 31 -2.98 -9.58 -25.31
CA ILE A 31 -1.97 -8.50 -25.35
C ILE A 31 -2.68 -7.22 -25.79
N ILE A 32 -2.72 -6.23 -24.90
CA ILE A 32 -3.32 -4.93 -25.15
C ILE A 32 -2.19 -3.96 -25.52
N ARG A 33 -2.29 -3.32 -26.68
CA ARG A 33 -1.35 -2.31 -27.18
C ARG A 33 -2.00 -0.94 -27.21
N ALA A 34 -1.21 0.10 -27.51
CA ALA A 34 -1.66 1.48 -27.53
C ALA A 34 -2.99 1.70 -28.27
N LYS A 35 -3.19 1.03 -29.41
CA LYS A 35 -4.43 1.13 -30.21
C LYS A 35 -5.66 0.51 -29.50
N ASP A 36 -5.43 -0.43 -28.58
CA ASP A 36 -6.46 -1.22 -27.91
C ASP A 36 -6.62 -0.83 -26.43
N VAL A 37 -5.80 0.10 -25.92
CA VAL A 37 -5.75 0.44 -24.50
C VAL A 37 -7.09 0.94 -23.95
N GLU A 38 -7.94 1.47 -24.81
CA GLU A 38 -9.27 1.99 -24.43
C GLU A 38 -10.16 0.93 -23.79
N ILE A 39 -9.95 -0.37 -24.09
CA ILE A 39 -10.66 -1.48 -23.45
C ILE A 39 -10.44 -1.52 -21.93
N LEU A 40 -9.32 -0.97 -21.46
CA LEU A 40 -8.99 -0.92 -20.04
C LEU A 40 -9.65 0.24 -19.29
N ARG A 41 -10.23 1.22 -19.97
CA ARG A 41 -10.82 2.42 -19.36
C ARG A 41 -11.81 2.07 -18.25
N HIS A 42 -12.55 1.01 -18.42
CA HIS A 42 -13.57 0.55 -17.49
C HIS A 42 -13.03 -0.35 -16.36
N TRP A 43 -11.76 -0.77 -16.45
CA TRP A 43 -11.12 -1.67 -15.48
C TRP A 43 -10.13 -0.97 -14.58
N ILE A 44 -9.73 0.22 -14.97
CA ILE A 44 -8.66 0.97 -14.32
C ILE A 44 -9.19 2.35 -13.94
N VAL A 45 -8.93 2.76 -12.70
CA VAL A 45 -9.34 4.10 -12.23
C VAL A 45 -8.78 5.20 -13.15
N PRO A 46 -9.54 6.28 -13.41
CA PRO A 46 -9.20 7.27 -14.44
C PRO A 46 -7.77 7.79 -14.39
N GLY A 47 -7.27 8.18 -13.21
CA GLY A 47 -5.91 8.71 -13.07
C GLY A 47 -4.81 7.69 -13.43
N LEU A 48 -5.01 6.40 -13.17
CA LEU A 48 -4.08 5.35 -13.57
C LEU A 48 -4.20 5.07 -15.07
N PHE A 49 -5.42 5.10 -15.61
CA PHE A 49 -5.66 4.90 -17.04
C PHE A 49 -4.93 5.94 -17.90
N GLU A 50 -4.96 7.21 -17.50
CA GLU A 50 -4.23 8.28 -18.20
C GLU A 50 -2.73 8.01 -18.25
N GLY A 51 -2.16 7.41 -17.21
CA GLY A 51 -0.76 6.99 -17.14
C GLY A 51 -0.41 5.85 -18.11
N LEU A 52 -1.39 5.11 -18.62
CA LEU A 52 -1.19 3.99 -19.55
C LEU A 52 -1.35 4.37 -21.02
N THR A 53 -1.71 5.62 -21.33
CA THR A 53 -1.96 6.08 -22.70
C THR A 53 -0.70 6.59 -23.42
N PHE A 54 0.35 5.77 -23.51
CA PHE A 54 1.58 6.11 -24.22
C PHE A 54 1.79 5.21 -25.46
N PRO A 55 2.52 5.66 -26.50
CA PRO A 55 2.57 5.01 -27.81
C PRO A 55 3.04 3.56 -27.81
N ASP A 56 3.96 3.21 -26.92
CA ASP A 56 4.60 1.88 -26.89
C ASP A 56 4.06 0.99 -25.78
N VAL A 57 2.87 1.31 -25.23
CA VAL A 57 2.26 0.49 -24.19
C VAL A 57 1.97 -0.93 -24.70
N GLU A 58 2.41 -1.92 -23.95
CA GLU A 58 2.06 -3.32 -24.16
C GLU A 58 1.76 -3.97 -22.81
N ILE A 59 0.53 -4.43 -22.63
CA ILE A 59 0.05 -5.05 -21.40
C ILE A 59 -0.39 -6.46 -21.71
N THR A 60 0.26 -7.46 -21.16
CA THR A 60 -0.18 -8.85 -21.24
C THR A 60 -1.07 -9.18 -20.05
N LEU A 61 -2.31 -9.52 -20.31
CA LEU A 61 -3.23 -9.98 -19.27
C LEU A 61 -2.88 -11.40 -18.85
N GLN A 62 -2.81 -11.63 -17.55
CA GLN A 62 -2.53 -12.93 -16.97
C GLN A 62 -3.64 -13.32 -16.00
N GLU A 63 -3.82 -14.62 -15.81
CA GLU A 63 -4.66 -15.08 -14.71
C GLU A 63 -4.08 -14.62 -13.38
N THR A 64 -4.96 -14.15 -12.49
CA THR A 64 -4.55 -13.75 -11.15
C THR A 64 -4.01 -14.96 -10.40
N GLN A 65 -2.77 -14.89 -9.97
CA GLN A 65 -2.19 -15.90 -9.12
C GLN A 65 -2.93 -15.93 -7.77
N LYS A 66 -3.39 -17.11 -7.37
CA LYS A 66 -4.07 -17.30 -6.09
C LYS A 66 -3.03 -17.40 -4.97
N PHE A 67 -3.15 -16.56 -3.97
CA PHE A 67 -2.38 -16.59 -2.73
C PHE A 67 -3.35 -16.86 -1.57
N PRO A 68 -3.74 -18.12 -1.33
CA PRO A 68 -4.66 -18.42 -0.23
C PRO A 68 -4.00 -18.06 1.10
N PRO A 69 -4.77 -17.55 2.07
CA PRO A 69 -4.27 -17.33 3.41
C PRO A 69 -3.90 -18.65 4.07
N ASP A 70 -3.00 -18.59 5.05
CA ASP A 70 -2.69 -19.75 5.90
C ASP A 70 -3.93 -20.21 6.67
N GLN A 71 -3.98 -21.51 6.98
CA GLN A 71 -5.11 -22.09 7.70
C GLN A 71 -5.35 -21.44 9.07
N SER A 72 -4.31 -20.98 9.74
CA SER A 72 -4.44 -20.27 11.01
C SER A 72 -5.26 -18.97 10.87
N PHE A 73 -5.12 -18.27 9.74
CA PHE A 73 -5.90 -17.07 9.45
C PHE A 73 -7.38 -17.41 9.22
N VAL A 74 -7.65 -18.46 8.46
CA VAL A 74 -9.03 -18.94 8.23
C VAL A 74 -9.69 -19.33 9.54
N LEU A 75 -8.99 -20.14 10.35
CA LEU A 75 -9.50 -20.57 11.66
C LEU A 75 -9.72 -19.41 12.64
N ALA A 76 -8.85 -18.39 12.62
CA ALA A 76 -9.03 -17.20 13.44
C ALA A 76 -10.24 -16.38 12.95
N THR A 77 -10.42 -16.24 11.63
CA THR A 77 -11.58 -15.58 11.03
C THR A 77 -12.90 -16.26 11.47
N ASP A 78 -12.96 -17.59 11.38
CA ASP A 78 -14.14 -18.36 11.79
C ASP A 78 -14.40 -18.23 13.29
N ARG A 79 -13.34 -18.28 14.12
CA ARG A 79 -13.44 -18.21 15.58
C ARG A 79 -13.98 -16.87 16.06
N HIS A 80 -13.55 -15.77 15.43
CA HIS A 80 -13.90 -14.41 15.84
C HIS A 80 -14.95 -13.77 14.92
N ALA A 81 -15.65 -14.59 14.13
CA ALA A 81 -16.69 -14.11 13.22
C ALA A 81 -17.75 -13.30 13.98
N GLY A 82 -17.97 -12.06 13.55
CA GLY A 82 -18.99 -11.17 14.11
C GLY A 82 -18.62 -10.45 15.41
N GLU A 83 -17.40 -10.66 15.96
CA GLU A 83 -16.94 -9.94 17.16
C GLU A 83 -16.50 -8.50 16.84
N ALA A 84 -15.85 -8.31 15.70
CA ALA A 84 -15.35 -7.00 15.27
C ALA A 84 -16.50 -6.02 15.00
N GLN A 85 -16.32 -4.78 15.43
CA GLN A 85 -17.29 -3.70 15.30
C GLN A 85 -16.61 -2.40 14.85
N ILE A 86 -17.36 -1.54 14.17
CA ILE A 86 -16.92 -0.17 13.86
C ILE A 86 -17.43 0.76 14.95
N GLY A 87 -16.52 1.49 15.60
CA GLY A 87 -16.86 2.54 16.54
C GLY A 87 -17.46 3.78 15.85
N GLU A 88 -18.08 4.67 16.61
CA GLU A 88 -18.65 5.94 16.10
C GLU A 88 -17.60 6.83 15.39
N ASP A 89 -16.36 6.69 15.79
CA ASP A 89 -15.19 7.37 15.24
C ASP A 89 -14.54 6.63 14.04
N GLY A 90 -15.16 5.53 13.58
CA GLY A 90 -14.63 4.68 12.50
C GLY A 90 -13.55 3.69 12.95
N SER A 91 -13.19 3.67 14.23
CA SER A 91 -12.19 2.75 14.78
C SER A 91 -12.66 1.30 14.79
N LEU A 92 -11.71 0.36 14.69
CA LEU A 92 -11.98 -1.06 14.83
C LEU A 92 -12.02 -1.44 16.33
N LYS A 93 -13.11 -2.04 16.77
CA LYS A 93 -13.32 -2.50 18.15
C LYS A 93 -13.48 -4.02 18.18
N ASN A 94 -13.15 -4.62 19.34
CA ASN A 94 -13.34 -6.04 19.62
C ASN A 94 -12.69 -6.99 18.60
N TYR A 95 -11.61 -6.56 18.00
CA TYR A 95 -10.87 -7.34 17.01
C TYR A 95 -9.68 -8.05 17.67
N SER A 96 -9.52 -9.34 17.38
CA SER A 96 -8.41 -10.17 17.86
C SER A 96 -7.48 -10.61 16.74
N ALA A 97 -7.99 -11.37 15.77
CA ALA A 97 -7.22 -11.89 14.64
C ALA A 97 -8.15 -12.39 13.52
N GLY A 98 -7.59 -12.66 12.34
CA GLY A 98 -8.32 -13.10 11.15
C GLY A 98 -8.89 -11.93 10.34
N GLN A 99 -9.88 -12.19 9.49
CA GLN A 99 -10.56 -11.13 8.74
C GLN A 99 -11.64 -10.49 9.60
N PRO A 100 -11.60 -9.15 9.83
CA PRO A 100 -12.56 -8.48 10.73
C PRO A 100 -14.02 -8.61 10.30
N PHE A 101 -14.33 -8.43 9.01
CA PHE A 101 -15.72 -8.36 8.52
C PHE A 101 -15.95 -9.31 7.35
N SER A 102 -17.06 -10.04 7.41
CA SER A 102 -17.50 -10.88 6.31
C SER A 102 -18.09 -10.07 5.17
N HIS A 103 -18.18 -10.69 3.99
CA HIS A 103 -18.81 -10.06 2.82
C HIS A 103 -20.28 -9.72 3.07
N GLU A 104 -20.99 -10.57 3.81
CA GLU A 104 -22.40 -10.37 4.19
C GLU A 104 -22.56 -9.15 5.10
N GLN A 105 -21.67 -8.97 6.08
CA GLN A 105 -21.67 -7.79 6.96
C GLN A 105 -21.44 -6.50 6.15
N ILE A 106 -20.47 -6.52 5.24
CA ILE A 106 -20.16 -5.36 4.40
C ILE A 106 -21.36 -5.01 3.51
N LYS A 107 -21.99 -6.01 2.88
CA LYS A 107 -23.17 -5.78 2.03
C LYS A 107 -24.39 -5.25 2.78
N ALA A 108 -24.55 -5.62 4.03
CA ALA A 108 -25.66 -5.19 4.88
C ALA A 108 -25.47 -3.81 5.51
N ALA A 109 -24.23 -3.29 5.52
CA ALA A 109 -23.90 -2.01 6.15
C ALA A 109 -24.26 -0.82 5.24
N GLU A 110 -24.46 0.34 5.89
CA GLU A 110 -24.55 1.62 5.18
C GLU A 110 -23.27 1.89 4.36
N PRO A 111 -23.32 2.54 3.19
CA PRO A 111 -22.19 2.68 2.27
C PRO A 111 -20.91 3.21 2.91
N THR A 112 -21.00 4.23 3.77
CA THR A 112 -19.84 4.79 4.48
C THR A 112 -19.22 3.78 5.42
N VAL A 113 -20.05 3.08 6.21
CA VAL A 113 -19.60 2.04 7.14
C VAL A 113 -19.01 0.86 6.39
N ALA A 114 -19.63 0.46 5.27
CA ALA A 114 -19.12 -0.59 4.39
C ALA A 114 -17.72 -0.26 3.86
N GLY A 115 -17.48 1.00 3.44
CA GLY A 115 -16.16 1.47 3.02
C GLY A 115 -15.11 1.35 4.13
N ILE A 116 -15.45 1.74 5.36
CA ILE A 116 -14.59 1.60 6.54
C ILE A 116 -14.28 0.13 6.82
N MET A 117 -15.28 -0.76 6.75
CA MET A 117 -15.09 -2.21 6.93
C MET A 117 -14.12 -2.80 5.89
N VAL A 118 -14.22 -2.36 4.62
CA VAL A 118 -13.28 -2.77 3.56
C VAL A 118 -11.87 -2.30 3.88
N GLY A 119 -11.72 -1.05 4.33
CA GLY A 119 -10.43 -0.50 4.77
C GLY A 119 -9.81 -1.33 5.90
N TRP A 120 -10.57 -1.69 6.91
CA TRP A 120 -10.09 -2.54 8.00
C TRP A 120 -9.75 -3.96 7.56
N ASN A 121 -10.53 -4.56 6.65
CA ASN A 121 -10.18 -5.86 6.07
C ASN A 121 -8.86 -5.78 5.29
N GLN A 122 -8.60 -4.67 4.58
CA GLN A 122 -7.33 -4.45 3.90
C GLN A 122 -6.16 -4.33 4.88
N ASN A 123 -6.33 -3.61 6.00
CA ASN A 123 -5.29 -3.47 7.01
C ASN A 123 -4.96 -4.79 7.72
N HIS A 124 -5.96 -5.62 7.94
CA HIS A 124 -5.83 -6.92 8.60
C HIS A 124 -5.92 -8.11 7.62
N ARG A 125 -5.61 -7.88 6.33
CA ARG A 125 -5.47 -8.97 5.35
C ARG A 125 -4.43 -9.98 5.81
N TRP A 126 -4.50 -11.21 5.30
CA TRP A 126 -3.48 -12.19 5.61
C TRP A 126 -2.07 -11.63 5.31
N GLN A 127 -1.27 -11.61 6.34
CA GLN A 127 0.16 -11.31 6.29
C GLN A 127 0.86 -12.28 7.24
N HIS A 128 2.05 -12.72 6.86
CA HIS A 128 2.87 -13.58 7.70
C HIS A 128 3.43 -12.79 8.91
N PHE A 129 4.51 -13.23 9.52
CA PHE A 129 5.17 -12.47 10.60
C PHE A 129 5.71 -11.13 10.15
N GLY A 130 5.87 -10.94 8.85
CA GLY A 130 6.41 -9.71 8.31
C GLY A 130 6.89 -9.86 6.86
N LEU A 131 7.71 -8.92 6.43
CA LEU A 131 8.25 -8.80 5.09
C LEU A 131 9.74 -8.38 5.19
N ASP A 132 10.60 -9.03 4.40
CA ASP A 132 11.98 -8.56 4.12
C ASP A 132 12.10 -8.43 2.60
N ALA A 133 12.12 -7.20 2.11
CA ALA A 133 12.30 -6.88 0.71
C ALA A 133 13.57 -6.05 0.54
N ARG A 134 14.43 -6.46 -0.38
CA ARG A 134 15.74 -5.86 -0.59
C ARG A 134 15.89 -5.31 -1.98
N ASP A 135 16.80 -4.35 -2.12
CA ASP A 135 17.11 -3.70 -3.40
C ASP A 135 15.86 -3.13 -4.08
N ILE A 136 15.00 -2.47 -3.30
CA ILE A 136 13.81 -1.78 -3.82
C ILE A 136 14.26 -0.49 -4.45
N ASP A 137 13.92 -0.30 -5.73
CA ASP A 137 14.25 0.89 -6.49
C ASP A 137 13.09 1.89 -6.49
N LEU A 138 13.34 3.08 -5.97
CA LEU A 138 12.48 4.26 -6.11
C LEU A 138 13.00 5.10 -7.28
N ILE A 139 12.23 5.15 -8.35
CA ILE A 139 12.64 5.75 -9.62
C ILE A 139 11.91 7.08 -9.80
N TYR A 140 12.67 8.16 -9.95
CA TYR A 140 12.15 9.49 -10.24
C TYR A 140 12.21 9.71 -11.73
N LEU A 141 11.05 9.94 -12.33
CA LEU A 141 10.93 10.21 -13.75
C LEU A 141 10.99 11.71 -14.00
N GLY A 142 11.91 12.13 -14.85
CA GLY A 142 12.03 13.52 -15.26
C GLY A 142 10.94 13.90 -16.25
N SER A 143 10.51 15.17 -16.21
CA SER A 143 9.52 15.75 -17.13
C SER A 143 10.06 16.07 -18.53
N LYS A 144 11.36 15.93 -18.75
CA LYS A 144 11.97 16.20 -20.07
C LYS A 144 11.72 15.01 -20.98
N GLN A 145 10.92 15.20 -22.00
CA GLN A 145 10.88 14.32 -23.17
C GLN A 145 12.26 14.36 -23.85
N ASN A 146 13.12 13.44 -23.47
CA ASN A 146 14.26 13.09 -24.28
C ASN A 146 13.84 11.90 -25.13
N ASP A 147 14.07 11.96 -26.44
CA ASP A 147 13.81 10.89 -27.42
C ASP A 147 14.62 9.60 -27.15
N ALA A 148 15.42 9.56 -26.11
CA ALA A 148 16.18 8.39 -25.73
C ALA A 148 15.25 7.38 -25.02
N PRO A 149 15.21 6.12 -25.47
CA PRO A 149 14.45 5.08 -24.78
C PRO A 149 14.96 4.93 -23.35
N ILE A 150 14.04 4.95 -22.39
CA ILE A 150 14.35 4.61 -21.01
C ILE A 150 15.02 3.23 -21.00
N ASN A 151 16.10 3.09 -20.25
CA ASN A 151 16.89 1.87 -20.19
C ASN A 151 16.01 0.65 -19.94
N THR A 152 15.89 -0.20 -20.95
CA THR A 152 15.04 -1.40 -20.97
C THR A 152 15.40 -2.43 -19.88
N LYS A 153 16.56 -2.32 -19.24
CA LYS A 153 16.94 -3.19 -18.11
C LYS A 153 16.06 -3.02 -16.88
N LEU A 154 15.41 -1.87 -16.73
CA LEU A 154 14.52 -1.60 -15.60
C LEU A 154 13.05 -1.93 -15.91
N GLY A 155 12.73 -2.42 -17.11
CA GLY A 155 11.35 -2.73 -17.51
C GLY A 155 10.42 -1.51 -17.54
N LEU A 156 10.96 -0.30 -17.51
CA LEU A 156 10.19 0.93 -17.58
C LEU A 156 9.81 1.19 -19.02
N LEU A 157 8.53 1.27 -19.25
CA LEU A 157 7.94 1.55 -20.55
C LEU A 157 7.59 3.03 -20.62
N GLY A 158 7.94 3.69 -21.71
CA GLY A 158 7.53 5.06 -21.98
C GLY A 158 8.68 5.99 -22.39
N GLN A 159 8.29 7.17 -22.83
CA GLN A 159 9.21 8.26 -23.13
C GLN A 159 9.47 9.07 -21.86
N GLY A 160 10.73 9.26 -21.53
CA GLY A 160 11.13 10.05 -20.37
C GLY A 160 12.59 9.82 -20.01
N SER A 161 13.10 10.59 -19.05
CA SER A 161 14.43 10.40 -18.48
C SER A 161 14.31 9.96 -17.02
N ILE A 162 15.17 9.07 -16.57
CA ILE A 162 15.34 8.83 -15.13
C ILE A 162 16.12 10.02 -14.60
N ASP A 163 15.48 10.79 -13.73
CA ASP A 163 16.10 11.92 -13.06
C ASP A 163 16.95 11.45 -11.89
N ARG A 164 16.42 10.53 -11.10
CA ARG A 164 17.08 9.97 -9.93
C ARG A 164 16.64 8.55 -9.66
N LEU A 165 17.55 7.72 -9.17
CA LEU A 165 17.29 6.38 -8.66
C LEU A 165 17.75 6.31 -7.21
N ILE A 166 16.90 5.85 -6.33
CA ILE A 166 17.23 5.57 -4.91
C ILE A 166 16.92 4.10 -4.65
N THR A 167 17.90 3.38 -4.11
CA THR A 167 17.71 1.98 -3.71
C THR A 167 17.68 1.87 -2.20
N PHE A 168 16.78 1.04 -1.67
CA PHE A 168 16.66 0.80 -0.24
C PHE A 168 16.20 -0.61 0.08
N ASP A 169 16.52 -1.07 1.28
CA ASP A 169 15.97 -2.27 1.88
C ASP A 169 14.78 -1.91 2.78
N TYR A 170 13.78 -2.77 2.79
CA TYR A 170 12.59 -2.62 3.61
C TYR A 170 12.31 -3.88 4.40
N ARG A 171 12.05 -3.72 5.70
CA ARG A 171 11.65 -4.83 6.58
C ARG A 171 10.47 -4.39 7.43
N ARG A 172 9.51 -5.30 7.59
CA ARG A 172 8.41 -5.14 8.54
C ARG A 172 8.28 -6.38 9.38
N VAL A 173 8.00 -6.21 10.67
CA VAL A 173 7.62 -7.29 11.56
C VAL A 173 6.33 -6.92 12.29
N TYR A 174 5.34 -7.79 12.22
CA TYR A 174 4.11 -7.66 12.99
C TYR A 174 4.32 -8.18 14.40
N LEU A 175 3.74 -7.50 15.37
CA LEU A 175 3.86 -7.84 16.80
C LEU A 175 2.54 -8.32 17.38
N ASN A 176 1.42 -7.94 16.74
CA ASN A 176 0.07 -8.23 17.18
C ASN A 176 -0.85 -8.69 16.04
N ASN A 177 -2.01 -9.21 16.41
CA ASN A 177 -3.05 -9.74 15.52
C ASN A 177 -2.56 -10.89 14.62
N LEU A 178 -1.60 -11.65 15.11
CA LEU A 178 -0.95 -12.75 14.40
C LEU A 178 -1.73 -14.05 14.59
N SER A 179 -2.54 -14.41 13.60
CA SER A 179 -3.42 -15.61 13.64
C SER A 179 -2.68 -16.91 13.96
N MET A 180 -1.40 -17.04 13.56
CA MET A 180 -0.57 -18.19 13.87
C MET A 180 -0.17 -18.29 15.36
N LEU A 181 -0.41 -17.26 16.16
CA LEU A 181 -0.11 -17.22 17.61
C LEU A 181 -1.36 -17.31 18.49
N ALA A 182 -2.35 -18.09 18.09
CA ALA A 182 -3.61 -18.25 18.81
C ALA A 182 -3.45 -18.65 20.28
N GLY A 183 -2.41 -19.43 20.63
CA GLY A 183 -2.09 -19.81 22.00
C GLY A 183 -1.40 -18.72 22.84
N ARG A 184 -1.11 -17.56 22.26
CA ARG A 184 -0.39 -16.44 22.86
C ARG A 184 -1.12 -15.12 22.67
N GLU A 185 -2.43 -15.12 22.75
CA GLU A 185 -3.29 -13.93 22.55
C GLU A 185 -3.00 -13.22 21.22
N TYR A 186 -2.60 -13.97 20.18
CA TYR A 186 -2.28 -13.47 18.85
C TYR A 186 -1.13 -12.45 18.79
N ARG A 187 -0.23 -12.46 19.77
CA ARG A 187 0.91 -11.53 19.84
C ARG A 187 2.24 -12.24 20.13
N VAL A 188 3.34 -11.58 19.80
CA VAL A 188 4.70 -12.01 20.18
C VAL A 188 4.95 -11.71 21.66
N GLU A 189 5.79 -12.51 22.32
CA GLU A 189 6.11 -12.36 23.76
C GLU A 189 7.31 -11.41 23.96
N ILE A 190 7.12 -10.13 23.64
CA ILE A 190 8.08 -9.06 23.93
C ILE A 190 7.34 -7.86 24.51
N GLU A 191 8.03 -7.03 25.31
CA GLU A 191 7.44 -5.87 26.00
C GLU A 191 6.68 -4.94 25.06
N ASP A 192 7.28 -4.59 23.93
CA ASP A 192 6.68 -3.68 22.93
C ASP A 192 5.39 -4.20 22.31
N ALA A 193 5.17 -5.54 22.29
CA ALA A 193 3.99 -6.13 21.66
C ALA A 193 2.67 -5.78 22.36
N GLU A 194 2.68 -5.23 23.56
CA GLU A 194 1.46 -4.79 24.25
C GLU A 194 0.87 -3.52 23.64
N THR A 195 1.68 -2.72 22.99
CA THR A 195 1.27 -1.40 22.50
C THR A 195 1.49 -1.18 21.00
N LEU A 196 2.26 -2.06 20.36
CA LEU A 196 2.63 -1.92 18.95
C LEU A 196 1.94 -2.95 18.05
N PHE A 197 1.46 -2.50 16.92
CA PHE A 197 0.96 -3.36 15.85
C PHE A 197 2.11 -3.96 15.04
N PHE A 198 3.02 -3.10 14.55
CA PHE A 198 4.22 -3.52 13.83
C PHE A 198 5.39 -2.52 13.99
N LYS A 199 6.57 -2.99 13.61
CA LYS A 199 7.74 -2.13 13.37
C LYS A 199 8.18 -2.26 11.92
N GLU A 200 8.58 -1.13 11.33
CA GLU A 200 9.16 -1.08 10.00
C GLU A 200 10.55 -0.49 10.05
N PHE A 201 11.40 -0.98 9.19
CA PHE A 201 12.76 -0.51 9.04
C PHE A 201 13.09 -0.34 7.57
N TYR A 202 13.56 0.85 7.22
CA TYR A 202 14.06 1.22 5.90
C TYR A 202 15.55 1.54 6.02
N GLU A 203 16.36 1.05 5.10
CA GLU A 203 17.77 1.39 4.99
C GLU A 203 18.10 1.76 3.54
N PHE A 204 18.44 3.00 3.30
CA PHE A 204 18.84 3.47 1.99
C PHE A 204 20.26 3.03 1.69
N THR A 205 20.45 2.34 0.55
CA THR A 205 21.73 1.73 0.16
C THR A 205 22.41 2.48 -0.99
N SER A 206 21.62 3.19 -1.80
CA SER A 206 22.12 3.97 -2.97
C SER A 206 21.21 5.15 -3.23
N PRO A 207 21.73 6.26 -3.82
CA PRO A 207 23.12 6.60 -4.09
C PRO A 207 23.90 7.02 -2.83
N HIS A 208 25.21 7.25 -2.98
CA HIS A 208 26.13 7.52 -1.85
C HIS A 208 25.67 8.65 -0.93
N ASN A 209 25.03 9.70 -1.44
CA ASN A 209 24.58 10.86 -0.65
C ASN A 209 23.41 10.53 0.31
N VAL A 210 22.67 9.45 0.12
CA VAL A 210 21.59 8.98 1.00
C VAL A 210 21.92 7.63 1.66
N ALA A 211 22.95 6.94 1.18
CA ALA A 211 23.34 5.62 1.69
C ALA A 211 23.61 5.66 3.20
N GLY A 212 23.08 4.66 3.93
CA GLY A 212 23.17 4.56 5.38
C GLY A 212 22.13 5.38 6.15
N THR A 213 21.27 6.16 5.45
CA THR A 213 20.09 6.76 6.09
C THR A 213 19.11 5.65 6.44
N ARG A 214 18.56 5.69 7.67
CA ARG A 214 17.66 4.65 8.18
C ARG A 214 16.43 5.27 8.80
N PHE A 215 15.28 4.62 8.57
CA PHE A 215 14.02 4.95 9.21
C PHE A 215 13.57 3.75 10.04
N LEU A 216 13.14 4.02 11.26
CA LEU A 216 12.41 3.07 12.09
C LEU A 216 11.04 3.66 12.36
N VAL A 217 10.00 2.96 11.93
CA VAL A 217 8.59 3.32 12.17
C VAL A 217 8.00 2.32 13.15
N GLU A 218 7.34 2.81 14.19
CA GLU A 218 6.63 2.02 15.19
C GLU A 218 5.14 2.38 15.13
N ARG A 219 4.34 1.46 14.57
CA ARG A 219 2.88 1.61 14.49
C ARG A 219 2.23 1.17 15.78
N LYS A 220 1.43 2.08 16.36
CA LYS A 220 0.67 1.77 17.58
C LYS A 220 -0.56 0.91 17.28
N LEU A 221 -0.95 0.06 18.24
CA LEU A 221 -2.25 -0.62 18.24
C LEU A 221 -3.40 0.38 18.40
N ASP A 222 -3.20 1.37 19.24
CA ASP A 222 -4.14 2.48 19.39
C ASP A 222 -4.17 3.31 18.10
N GLN A 223 -5.31 3.28 17.43
CA GLN A 223 -5.54 3.94 16.15
C GLN A 223 -5.51 5.47 16.24
N HIS A 224 -5.70 6.03 17.43
CA HIS A 224 -5.65 7.46 17.69
C HIS A 224 -4.25 7.94 18.10
N ALA A 225 -3.36 7.01 18.41
CA ALA A 225 -1.99 7.34 18.76
C ALA A 225 -1.14 7.51 17.51
N ASP A 226 -0.34 8.58 17.50
CA ASP A 226 0.61 8.82 16.42
C ASP A 226 1.69 7.72 16.35
N ASP A 227 2.11 7.39 15.11
CA ASP A 227 3.29 6.58 14.90
C ASP A 227 4.52 7.27 15.42
N GLN A 228 5.46 6.48 15.91
CA GLN A 228 6.78 6.98 16.23
C GLN A 228 7.72 6.70 15.05
N VAL A 229 8.26 7.76 14.47
CA VAL A 229 9.24 7.66 13.38
C VAL A 229 10.57 8.20 13.85
N ASN A 230 11.61 7.37 13.78
CA ASN A 230 12.98 7.75 14.10
C ASN A 230 13.83 7.65 12.83
N ILE A 231 14.60 8.71 12.55
CA ILE A 231 15.46 8.79 11.37
C ILE A 231 16.90 8.92 11.83
N TYR A 232 17.74 8.00 11.36
CA TYR A 232 19.20 8.11 11.51
C TYR A 232 19.81 8.73 10.26
N SER A 233 20.59 9.80 10.43
CA SER A 233 21.39 10.42 9.38
C SER A 233 22.86 10.05 9.54
N PRO A 234 23.49 9.38 8.57
CA PRO A 234 24.92 9.05 8.65
C PRO A 234 25.81 10.29 8.59
N THR A 235 25.39 11.35 7.89
CA THR A 235 26.11 12.61 7.79
C THR A 235 26.17 13.34 9.12
N GLU A 236 25.06 13.36 9.86
CA GLU A 236 24.97 14.02 11.16
C GLU A 236 25.35 13.08 12.32
N ARG A 237 25.41 11.78 12.07
CA ARG A 237 25.58 10.69 13.07
C ARG A 237 24.60 10.82 14.23
N ARG A 238 23.35 11.20 13.93
CA ARG A 238 22.30 11.43 14.91
C ARG A 238 21.01 10.73 14.52
N VAL A 239 20.27 10.31 15.55
CA VAL A 239 18.87 9.91 15.40
C VAL A 239 18.02 11.13 15.71
N ARG A 240 17.06 11.42 14.84
CA ARG A 240 16.02 12.44 15.04
C ARG A 240 14.68 11.76 15.08
N ARG A 241 13.82 12.21 15.98
CA ARG A 241 12.41 11.82 15.96
C ARG A 241 11.67 12.70 14.97
N TYR A 242 10.94 12.08 14.07
CA TYR A 242 10.08 12.76 13.11
C TYR A 242 8.71 13.03 13.73
N SER A 243 8.14 14.20 13.45
CA SER A 243 6.80 14.54 13.94
C SER A 243 5.74 13.79 13.13
N ALA A 244 4.68 13.33 13.79
CA ALA A 244 3.52 12.75 13.10
C ALA A 244 2.86 13.70 12.09
N ARG A 245 3.01 15.02 12.25
CA ARG A 245 2.52 16.03 11.32
C ARG A 245 3.22 16.02 9.96
N GLU A 246 4.42 15.45 9.91
CA GLU A 246 5.25 15.38 8.70
C GLU A 246 4.97 14.11 7.87
N ARG A 247 3.96 13.32 8.24
CA ARG A 247 3.58 12.08 7.52
C ARG A 247 3.07 12.35 6.10
N ALA A 248 2.42 13.50 5.89
CA ALA A 248 1.95 13.96 4.59
C ALA A 248 3.05 14.61 3.75
N ASP A 249 4.28 14.74 4.29
CA ASP A 249 5.38 15.31 3.55
C ASP A 249 5.95 14.29 2.55
N PRO A 250 6.35 14.74 1.36
CA PRO A 250 6.93 13.89 0.33
C PRO A 250 8.21 13.20 0.81
N VAL A 251 8.22 11.87 0.82
CA VAL A 251 9.42 11.09 1.19
C VAL A 251 10.50 11.29 0.14
N MET A 252 11.67 11.78 0.58
CA MET A 252 12.85 12.01 -0.28
C MET A 252 12.55 12.86 -1.53
N GLY A 253 11.54 13.74 -1.49
CA GLY A 253 11.14 14.59 -2.60
C GLY A 253 10.41 13.86 -3.74
N SER A 254 9.81 12.71 -3.44
CA SER A 254 8.88 12.01 -4.32
C SER A 254 7.46 12.58 -4.19
N ASN A 255 6.52 12.04 -4.95
CA ASN A 255 5.08 12.26 -4.72
C ASN A 255 4.49 11.28 -3.69
N PHE A 256 5.32 10.44 -3.10
CA PHE A 256 4.95 9.41 -2.14
C PHE A 256 5.13 9.92 -0.72
N THR A 257 4.14 9.69 0.14
CA THR A 257 4.14 10.08 1.54
C THR A 257 4.10 8.85 2.45
N LEU A 258 4.37 9.01 3.73
CA LEU A 258 4.20 7.91 4.70
C LEU A 258 2.72 7.50 4.83
N ASP A 259 1.78 8.39 4.54
CA ASP A 259 0.36 8.08 4.56
C ASP A 259 -0.09 7.22 3.37
N ASP A 260 0.67 7.19 2.27
CA ASP A 260 0.39 6.30 1.13
C ASP A 260 0.74 4.84 1.43
N VAL A 261 1.54 4.60 2.47
CA VAL A 261 1.85 3.24 2.92
C VAL A 261 0.63 2.64 3.62
N GLU A 262 0.22 1.44 3.19
CA GLU A 262 -0.90 0.70 3.77
C GLU A 262 -2.27 1.42 3.66
N ALA A 263 -2.47 2.24 2.62
CA ALA A 263 -3.73 2.94 2.36
C ALA A 263 -4.27 3.65 3.61
N PHE A 264 -3.47 4.56 4.18
CA PHE A 264 -3.77 5.33 5.40
C PHE A 264 -3.90 4.49 6.68
N SER A 265 -3.73 3.17 6.61
CA SER A 265 -3.72 2.23 7.74
C SER A 265 -4.85 2.44 8.75
N GLY A 266 -6.05 2.79 8.26
CA GLY A 266 -7.23 3.00 9.09
C GLY A 266 -7.30 4.35 9.83
N ARG A 267 -6.58 5.37 9.36
CA ARG A 267 -6.55 6.72 9.97
C ARG A 267 -7.24 7.75 9.10
#